data_b79a1f795f2dbdf4ee60ebf1d20c6586
#
_entry.id   b79a1f795f2dbdf4ee60ebf1d20c6586
#
_cell.length_a   1.000
_cell.length_b   1.000
_cell.length_c   1.000
_cell.angle_alpha   90.00
_cell.angle_beta   90.00
_cell.angle_gamma   90.00
#
_symmetry.space_group_name_H-M   'P 1'
#
loop_
_entity.id
_entity.type
_entity.pdbx_description
1 polymer ?
#
loop_
_entity_poly.entity_id
_entity_poly.type
_entity_poly.pdbx_seq_one_letter_code
_entity_poly.pdbx_strand_id
1 'polypeptide(L)'
;IDYSLNAIYATMRNAYAYSGRLIYYGDVTGDDMQAVQSTCRTAHYYQMDWLPANGPSTHWSYLYSIIQNCNVILDGIDNIEILPNDEDEHIFRNDLEGQALAIRGLALFDLTRFFGYTYLKDNGASLGVPIITSASATADSKPSRNTVAECYDQIIKDLKNAASLM
;
A
#
# COMPACT_ATOMS: atom_id res chain seq x y z
N ILE A 1 -8.74 1.67 18.94
CA ILE A 1 -7.50 1.88 18.16
C ILE A 1 -6.86 0.54 17.82
N ASP A 2 -6.66 -0.39 18.77
CA ASP A 2 -6.19 -1.77 18.48
C ASP A 2 -7.02 -2.46 17.40
N TYR A 3 -8.33 -2.26 17.40
CA TYR A 3 -9.22 -2.80 16.36
C TYR A 3 -8.90 -2.23 14.97
N SER A 4 -8.43 -0.98 14.88
CA SER A 4 -8.10 -0.35 13.59
C SER A 4 -6.85 -0.97 12.98
N LEU A 5 -5.80 -1.21 13.77
CA LEU A 5 -4.59 -1.88 13.31
C LEU A 5 -4.88 -3.34 12.91
N ASN A 6 -5.65 -4.06 13.71
CA ASN A 6 -6.09 -5.42 13.37
C ASN A 6 -6.91 -5.46 12.06
N ALA A 7 -7.72 -4.45 11.79
CA ALA A 7 -8.45 -4.33 10.52
C ALA A 7 -7.51 -4.13 9.32
N ILE A 8 -6.39 -3.40 9.50
CA ILE A 8 -5.36 -3.26 8.46
C ILE A 8 -4.72 -4.62 8.17
N TYR A 9 -4.27 -5.33 9.19
CA TYR A 9 -3.69 -6.68 9.03
C TYR A 9 -4.69 -7.67 8.43
N ALA A 10 -5.97 -7.60 8.80
CA ALA A 10 -7.02 -8.42 8.19
C ALA A 10 -7.18 -8.10 6.69
N THR A 11 -7.10 -6.82 6.30
CA THR A 11 -7.13 -6.41 4.89
C THR A 11 -5.90 -6.92 4.14
N MET A 12 -4.70 -6.84 4.74
CA MET A 12 -3.46 -7.37 4.17
C MET A 12 -3.53 -8.89 3.95
N ARG A 13 -4.21 -9.63 4.83
CA ARG A 13 -4.42 -11.08 4.70
C ARG A 13 -5.41 -11.48 3.60
N ASN A 14 -6.01 -10.54 2.89
CA ASN A 14 -6.92 -10.87 1.80
C ASN A 14 -6.18 -11.58 0.65
N ALA A 15 -6.85 -12.53 -0.01
CA ALA A 15 -6.30 -13.28 -1.14
C ALA A 15 -5.95 -12.40 -2.37
N TYR A 16 -6.50 -11.20 -2.44
CA TYR A 16 -6.17 -10.21 -3.46
C TYR A 16 -5.03 -9.26 -3.07
N ALA A 17 -4.56 -9.36 -1.83
CA ALA A 17 -3.42 -8.62 -1.30
C ALA A 17 -2.26 -9.58 -0.97
N TYR A 18 -1.67 -9.45 0.22
CA TYR A 18 -0.43 -10.14 0.60
C TYR A 18 -0.58 -11.64 0.90
N SER A 19 -1.80 -12.19 1.00
CA SER A 19 -2.01 -13.64 1.16
C SER A 19 -2.10 -14.41 -0.17
N GLY A 20 -1.93 -13.77 -1.31
CA GLY A 20 -2.10 -14.48 -2.57
C GLY A 20 -1.65 -13.69 -3.79
N ARG A 21 -2.57 -13.10 -4.52
CA ARG A 21 -2.34 -12.57 -5.86
C ARG A 21 -1.20 -11.56 -5.98
N LEU A 22 -1.00 -10.73 -4.98
CA LEU A 22 0.07 -9.75 -4.98
C LEU A 22 1.45 -10.43 -4.99
N ILE A 23 1.58 -11.60 -4.33
CA ILE A 23 2.84 -12.35 -4.24
C ILE A 23 3.15 -13.06 -5.55
N TYR A 24 2.20 -13.87 -6.06
CA TYR A 24 2.45 -14.71 -7.23
C TYR A 24 2.18 -14.04 -8.59
N TYR A 25 1.78 -12.77 -8.57
CA TYR A 25 1.51 -12.02 -9.80
C TYR A 25 2.74 -11.95 -10.73
N GLY A 26 3.92 -11.67 -10.17
CA GLY A 26 5.17 -11.64 -10.92
C GLY A 26 5.51 -13.00 -11.53
N ASP A 27 5.36 -14.07 -10.77
CA ASP A 27 5.66 -15.43 -11.20
C ASP A 27 4.73 -15.92 -12.31
N VAL A 28 3.43 -15.56 -12.21
CA VAL A 28 2.42 -15.93 -13.22
C VAL A 28 2.61 -15.19 -14.54
N THR A 29 3.09 -13.94 -14.48
CA THR A 29 3.40 -13.15 -15.70
C THR A 29 4.81 -13.41 -16.24
N GLY A 30 5.66 -14.12 -15.47
CA GLY A 30 6.98 -14.55 -15.87
C GLY A 30 6.96 -15.94 -16.52
N ASP A 31 8.15 -16.52 -16.65
CA ASP A 31 8.34 -17.84 -17.25
C ASP A 31 8.29 -19.00 -16.24
N ASP A 32 8.16 -18.68 -14.93
CA ASP A 32 8.25 -19.67 -13.84
C ASP A 32 6.95 -20.44 -13.59
N MET A 33 5.81 -19.91 -14.03
CA MET A 33 4.49 -20.50 -13.84
C MET A 33 3.72 -20.63 -15.15
N GLN A 34 2.87 -21.65 -15.24
CA GLN A 34 1.98 -21.89 -16.37
C GLN A 34 0.52 -22.01 -15.88
N ALA A 35 -0.39 -21.33 -16.54
CA ALA A 35 -1.83 -21.54 -16.36
C ALA A 35 -2.26 -22.81 -17.11
N VAL A 36 -2.70 -23.85 -16.39
CA VAL A 36 -3.06 -25.14 -16.94
C VAL A 36 -4.37 -25.08 -17.75
N GLN A 37 -5.26 -24.17 -17.42
CA GLN A 37 -6.55 -23.99 -18.09
C GLN A 37 -6.86 -22.50 -18.32
N SER A 38 -7.47 -22.19 -19.46
CA SER A 38 -7.91 -20.84 -19.79
C SER A 38 -8.98 -20.27 -18.84
N THR A 39 -9.64 -21.13 -18.05
CA THR A 39 -10.67 -20.77 -17.07
C THR A 39 -10.12 -20.55 -15.66
N CYS A 40 -8.84 -20.79 -15.41
CA CYS A 40 -8.25 -20.51 -14.09
C CYS A 40 -8.22 -19.00 -13.82
N ARG A 41 -8.28 -18.63 -12.52
CA ARG A 41 -8.37 -17.23 -12.08
C ARG A 41 -7.16 -16.37 -12.49
N THR A 42 -6.07 -16.99 -12.88
CA THR A 42 -4.80 -16.36 -13.28
C THR A 42 -4.53 -16.43 -14.78
N ALA A 43 -5.43 -17.03 -15.57
CA ALA A 43 -5.22 -17.26 -17.00
C ALA A 43 -4.88 -15.98 -17.77
N HIS A 44 -5.60 -14.89 -17.54
CA HIS A 44 -5.32 -13.61 -18.22
C HIS A 44 -4.03 -12.94 -17.77
N TYR A 45 -3.55 -13.18 -16.53
CA TYR A 45 -2.22 -12.75 -16.11
C TYR A 45 -1.14 -13.53 -16.86
N TYR A 46 -1.31 -14.83 -16.97
CA TYR A 46 -0.41 -15.70 -17.72
C TYR A 46 -0.39 -15.39 -19.22
N GLN A 47 -1.57 -15.13 -19.80
CA GLN A 47 -1.72 -14.79 -21.23
C GLN A 47 -1.30 -13.36 -21.55
N MET A 48 -1.02 -12.53 -20.54
CA MET A 48 -0.72 -11.10 -20.69
C MET A 48 -1.81 -10.34 -21.48
N ASP A 49 -3.05 -10.79 -21.36
CA ASP A 49 -4.22 -10.17 -22.01
C ASP A 49 -4.70 -8.96 -21.21
N TRP A 50 -3.95 -7.88 -21.32
CA TRP A 50 -4.15 -6.65 -20.57
C TRP A 50 -5.10 -5.71 -21.30
N LEU A 51 -6.36 -5.83 -20.99
CA LEU A 51 -7.38 -4.85 -21.37
C LEU A 51 -7.71 -3.95 -20.15
N PRO A 52 -8.26 -2.75 -20.36
CA PRO A 52 -8.72 -1.91 -19.24
C PRO A 52 -9.71 -2.62 -18.29
N ALA A 53 -10.46 -3.59 -18.82
CA ALA A 53 -11.40 -4.41 -18.05
C ALA A 53 -10.73 -5.58 -17.29
N ASN A 54 -9.55 -6.03 -17.73
CA ASN A 54 -8.86 -7.23 -17.22
C ASN A 54 -7.58 -6.90 -16.44
N GLY A 55 -7.24 -5.63 -16.30
CA GLY A 55 -6.05 -5.18 -15.58
C GLY A 55 -6.09 -5.51 -14.08
N PRO A 56 -4.96 -5.35 -13.36
CA PRO A 56 -4.85 -5.68 -11.94
C PRO A 56 -5.53 -4.64 -11.03
N SER A 57 -6.71 -4.14 -11.42
CA SER A 57 -7.48 -3.12 -10.69
C SER A 57 -7.78 -3.52 -9.24
N THR A 58 -7.89 -4.83 -8.99
CA THR A 58 -8.11 -5.36 -7.64
C THR A 58 -6.93 -5.07 -6.72
N HIS A 59 -5.67 -5.22 -7.20
CA HIS A 59 -4.48 -4.87 -6.43
C HIS A 59 -4.46 -3.38 -6.08
N TRP A 60 -4.80 -2.52 -7.05
CA TRP A 60 -4.93 -1.08 -6.83
C TRP A 60 -5.92 -0.77 -5.72
N SER A 61 -7.11 -1.32 -5.78
CA SER A 61 -8.18 -1.04 -4.81
C SER A 61 -7.81 -1.51 -3.40
N TYR A 62 -7.24 -2.72 -3.26
CA TYR A 62 -6.85 -3.25 -1.95
C TYR A 62 -5.68 -2.49 -1.32
N LEU A 63 -4.66 -2.13 -2.10
CA LEU A 63 -3.51 -1.37 -1.59
C LEU A 63 -3.93 0.03 -1.15
N TYR A 64 -4.80 0.72 -1.91
CA TYR A 64 -5.35 2.00 -1.47
C TYR A 64 -6.29 1.88 -0.27
N SER A 65 -7.02 0.78 -0.13
CA SER A 65 -7.80 0.51 1.08
C SER A 65 -6.91 0.36 2.32
N ILE A 66 -5.76 -0.30 2.19
CA ILE A 66 -4.75 -0.40 3.25
C ILE A 66 -4.22 1.00 3.59
N ILE A 67 -3.81 1.79 2.60
CA ILE A 67 -3.34 3.17 2.80
C ILE A 67 -4.40 4.03 3.51
N GLN A 68 -5.65 3.93 3.09
CA GLN A 68 -6.76 4.68 3.69
C GLN A 68 -6.94 4.33 5.18
N ASN A 69 -6.90 3.05 5.51
CA ASN A 69 -6.99 2.60 6.90
C ASN A 69 -5.78 3.08 7.75
N CYS A 70 -4.57 3.08 7.18
CA CYS A 70 -3.40 3.67 7.83
C CYS A 70 -3.59 5.16 8.07
N ASN A 71 -4.11 5.91 7.09
CA ASN A 71 -4.35 7.34 7.24
C ASN A 71 -5.40 7.64 8.32
N VAL A 72 -6.43 6.79 8.49
CA VAL A 72 -7.40 6.93 9.60
C VAL A 72 -6.71 6.87 10.95
N ILE A 73 -5.76 5.95 11.12
CA ILE A 73 -4.97 5.86 12.37
C ILE A 73 -4.10 7.11 12.52
N LEU A 74 -3.35 7.48 11.49
CA LEU A 74 -2.39 8.59 11.53
C LEU A 74 -3.08 9.95 11.73
N ASP A 75 -4.22 10.19 11.10
CA ASP A 75 -4.99 11.42 11.30
C ASP A 75 -5.66 11.47 12.68
N GLY A 76 -5.90 10.30 13.30
CA GLY A 76 -6.49 10.18 14.63
C GLY A 76 -5.50 10.09 15.79
N ILE A 77 -4.21 9.88 15.51
CA ILE A 77 -3.21 9.55 16.53
C ILE A 77 -3.04 10.69 17.56
N ASP A 78 -3.14 11.93 17.13
CA ASP A 78 -3.01 13.11 17.99
C ASP A 78 -4.23 13.35 18.88
N ASN A 79 -5.34 12.69 18.60
CA ASN A 79 -6.57 12.78 19.42
C ASN A 79 -6.57 11.76 20.57
N ILE A 80 -5.52 10.94 20.70
CA ILE A 80 -5.38 10.02 21.83
C ILE A 80 -4.88 10.82 23.02
N GLU A 81 -5.73 10.95 24.04
CA GLU A 81 -5.32 11.53 25.32
C GLU A 81 -4.35 10.56 26.00
N ILE A 82 -3.12 11.00 26.20
CA ILE A 82 -2.08 10.29 26.93
C ILE A 82 -1.85 11.02 28.24
N LEU A 83 -1.87 10.30 29.36
CA LEU A 83 -1.51 10.87 30.64
C LEU A 83 -0.01 11.23 30.64
N PRO A 84 0.37 12.44 31.08
CA PRO A 84 1.75 12.95 30.91
C PRO A 84 2.86 12.10 31.54
N ASN A 85 2.51 11.20 32.46
CA ASN A 85 3.46 10.35 33.18
C ASN A 85 3.26 8.85 32.89
N ASP A 86 2.47 8.49 31.87
CA ASP A 86 2.24 7.09 31.50
C ASP A 86 3.14 6.70 30.33
N GLU A 87 4.29 6.11 30.67
CA GLU A 87 5.31 5.69 29.70
C GLU A 87 4.77 4.55 28.80
N ASP A 88 3.94 3.67 29.32
CA ASP A 88 3.37 2.54 28.58
C ASP A 88 2.40 3.05 27.49
N GLU A 89 1.58 4.07 27.78
CA GLU A 89 0.70 4.69 26.80
C GLU A 89 1.49 5.40 25.70
N HIS A 90 2.62 6.07 26.03
CA HIS A 90 3.50 6.68 25.03
C HIS A 90 4.13 5.64 24.11
N ILE A 91 4.64 4.54 24.68
CA ILE A 91 5.20 3.42 23.90
C ILE A 91 4.14 2.84 22.98
N PHE A 92 2.93 2.58 23.48
CA PHE A 92 1.83 2.05 22.69
C PHE A 92 1.44 2.97 21.53
N ARG A 93 1.34 4.28 21.77
CA ARG A 93 1.04 5.26 20.72
C ARG A 93 2.11 5.27 19.63
N ASN A 94 3.38 5.30 20.02
CA ASN A 94 4.49 5.31 19.08
C ASN A 94 4.54 4.02 18.25
N ASP A 95 4.31 2.87 18.86
CA ASP A 95 4.24 1.58 18.17
C ASP A 95 3.08 1.54 17.16
N LEU A 96 1.91 2.03 17.54
CA LEU A 96 0.75 2.13 16.66
C LEU A 96 1.02 3.02 15.44
N GLU A 97 1.58 4.21 15.69
CA GLU A 97 1.96 5.16 14.64
C GLU A 97 3.04 4.57 13.73
N GLY A 98 4.08 3.96 14.33
CA GLY A 98 5.17 3.32 13.61
C GLY A 98 4.67 2.19 12.69
N GLN A 99 3.81 1.31 13.19
CA GLN A 99 3.23 0.24 12.38
C GLN A 99 2.36 0.79 11.23
N ALA A 100 1.52 1.80 11.50
CA ALA A 100 0.70 2.42 10.46
C ALA A 100 1.54 3.08 9.35
N LEU A 101 2.62 3.77 9.72
CA LEU A 101 3.58 4.36 8.77
C LEU A 101 4.31 3.28 7.96
N ALA A 102 4.78 2.21 8.60
CA ALA A 102 5.48 1.13 7.93
C ALA A 102 4.58 0.43 6.91
N ILE A 103 3.34 0.14 7.27
CA ILE A 103 2.37 -0.52 6.37
C ILE A 103 1.98 0.43 5.22
N ARG A 104 1.80 1.73 5.49
CA ARG A 104 1.51 2.72 4.43
C ARG A 104 2.67 2.81 3.44
N GLY A 105 3.89 2.88 3.92
CA GLY A 105 5.09 2.88 3.10
C GLY A 105 5.22 1.63 2.24
N LEU A 106 4.96 0.43 2.80
CA LEU A 106 4.95 -0.84 2.07
C LEU A 106 3.88 -0.86 0.97
N ALA A 107 2.65 -0.46 1.30
CA ALA A 107 1.55 -0.46 0.33
C ALA A 107 1.80 0.53 -0.82
N LEU A 108 2.35 1.73 -0.52
CA LEU A 108 2.71 2.72 -1.53
C LEU A 108 3.89 2.24 -2.40
N PHE A 109 4.85 1.52 -1.82
CA PHE A 109 5.96 0.90 -2.56
C PHE A 109 5.43 -0.12 -3.57
N ASP A 110 4.53 -1.02 -3.15
CA ASP A 110 3.94 -2.00 -4.05
C ASP A 110 3.10 -1.35 -5.15
N LEU A 111 2.27 -0.35 -4.82
CA LEU A 111 1.55 0.44 -5.82
C LEU A 111 2.51 1.06 -6.85
N THR A 112 3.60 1.65 -6.39
CA THR A 112 4.58 2.29 -7.26
C THR A 112 5.25 1.28 -8.18
N ARG A 113 5.63 0.09 -7.66
CA ARG A 113 6.22 -1.00 -8.48
C ARG A 113 5.27 -1.57 -9.53
N PHE A 114 3.99 -1.74 -9.16
CA PHE A 114 3.02 -2.36 -10.08
C PHE A 114 2.47 -1.40 -11.12
N PHE A 115 2.33 -0.12 -10.79
CA PHE A 115 1.60 0.83 -11.62
C PHE A 115 2.44 2.03 -12.10
N GLY A 116 3.65 2.20 -11.60
CA GLY A 116 4.62 3.19 -12.04
C GLY A 116 5.64 2.62 -13.03
N TYR A 117 6.43 3.50 -13.62
CA TYR A 117 7.62 3.10 -14.36
C TYR A 117 8.78 2.78 -13.42
N THR A 118 9.79 2.05 -13.92
CA THR A 118 11.02 1.83 -13.17
C THR A 118 11.76 3.15 -12.96
N TYR A 119 12.29 3.36 -11.75
CA TYR A 119 13.02 4.58 -11.40
C TYR A 119 14.17 4.89 -12.37
N LEU A 120 14.92 3.86 -12.76
CA LEU A 120 16.10 3.99 -13.62
C LEU A 120 15.78 4.39 -15.06
N LYS A 121 14.52 4.39 -15.47
CA LYS A 121 14.14 4.80 -16.82
C LYS A 121 14.51 6.27 -17.09
N ASP A 122 14.27 7.15 -16.12
CA ASP A 122 14.43 8.60 -16.24
C ASP A 122 14.69 9.30 -14.89
N ASN A 123 15.32 8.60 -13.97
CA ASN A 123 15.56 9.04 -12.59
C ASN A 123 14.25 9.40 -11.84
N GLY A 124 13.19 8.66 -12.11
CA GLY A 124 11.92 8.80 -11.43
C GLY A 124 11.04 9.97 -11.92
N ALA A 125 11.36 10.59 -13.05
CA ALA A 125 10.57 11.70 -13.60
C ALA A 125 9.21 11.24 -14.19
N SER A 126 9.09 9.97 -14.61
CA SER A 126 7.81 9.40 -15.08
C SER A 126 6.76 9.35 -13.99
N LEU A 127 5.49 9.25 -14.41
CA LEU A 127 4.36 9.16 -13.50
C LEU A 127 4.36 7.83 -12.73
N GLY A 128 4.30 7.96 -11.41
CA GLY A 128 4.05 6.90 -10.44
C GLY A 128 2.57 6.72 -10.15
N VAL A 129 2.17 6.90 -8.90
CA VAL A 129 0.79 6.75 -8.40
C VAL A 129 0.38 7.97 -7.58
N PRO A 130 -0.92 8.22 -7.35
CA PRO A 130 -1.35 9.25 -6.42
C PRO A 130 -0.86 8.99 -4.99
N ILE A 131 -0.25 9.98 -4.35
CA ILE A 131 0.15 9.92 -2.95
C ILE A 131 -1.01 10.41 -2.10
N ILE A 132 -1.57 9.54 -1.26
CA ILE A 132 -2.69 9.84 -0.36
C ILE A 132 -2.20 9.70 1.07
N THR A 133 -2.09 10.82 1.78
CA THR A 133 -1.55 10.88 3.16
C THR A 133 -2.58 11.30 4.21
N SER A 134 -3.85 11.47 3.83
CA SER A 134 -4.93 11.81 4.75
C SER A 134 -6.17 10.97 4.49
N ALA A 135 -6.88 10.61 5.55
CA ALA A 135 -8.14 9.91 5.52
C ALA A 135 -9.29 10.76 4.94
N SER A 136 -9.15 12.09 4.91
CA SER A 136 -10.13 13.00 4.35
C SER A 136 -10.18 13.00 2.82
N ALA A 137 -9.21 12.34 2.15
CA ALA A 137 -9.22 12.20 0.70
C ALA A 137 -10.42 11.35 0.26
N THR A 138 -11.33 11.95 -0.49
CA THR A 138 -12.55 11.30 -1.01
C THR A 138 -12.36 10.91 -2.47
N ALA A 139 -13.24 10.02 -2.97
CA ALA A 139 -13.27 9.66 -4.38
C ALA A 139 -13.47 10.87 -5.32
N ASP A 140 -14.11 11.93 -4.82
CA ASP A 140 -14.35 13.16 -5.57
C ASP A 140 -13.11 14.06 -5.69
N SER A 141 -12.08 13.84 -4.87
CA SER A 141 -10.84 14.63 -4.90
C SER A 141 -10.04 14.42 -6.21
N LYS A 142 -10.22 13.27 -6.88
CA LYS A 142 -9.57 12.89 -8.15
C LYS A 142 -8.09 13.30 -8.21
N PRO A 143 -7.26 12.85 -7.26
CA PRO A 143 -5.86 13.26 -7.18
C PRO A 143 -5.12 12.86 -8.44
N SER A 144 -4.25 13.74 -8.93
CA SER A 144 -3.34 13.43 -10.03
C SER A 144 -2.27 12.43 -9.59
N ARG A 145 -1.66 11.74 -10.56
CA ARG A 145 -0.50 10.87 -10.29
C ARG A 145 0.71 11.74 -9.96
N ASN A 146 1.44 11.36 -8.94
CA ASN A 146 2.75 11.91 -8.61
C ASN A 146 3.83 11.25 -9.47
N THR A 147 5.02 11.82 -9.50
CA THR A 147 6.19 11.19 -10.12
C THR A 147 6.65 9.98 -9.32
N VAL A 148 7.39 9.07 -9.96
CA VAL A 148 8.00 7.92 -9.27
C VAL A 148 8.97 8.40 -8.19
N ALA A 149 9.73 9.48 -8.43
CA ALA A 149 10.63 10.05 -7.45
C ALA A 149 9.88 10.52 -6.19
N GLU A 150 8.79 11.30 -6.35
CA GLU A 150 7.95 11.74 -5.23
C GLU A 150 7.35 10.55 -4.46
N CYS A 151 6.95 9.49 -5.16
CA CYS A 151 6.47 8.27 -4.51
C CYS A 151 7.55 7.65 -3.62
N TYR A 152 8.78 7.49 -4.13
CA TYR A 152 9.89 6.95 -3.33
C TYR A 152 10.29 7.86 -2.17
N ASP A 153 10.25 9.17 -2.34
CA ASP A 153 10.51 10.12 -1.26
C ASP A 153 9.50 9.95 -0.12
N GLN A 154 8.21 9.81 -0.45
CA GLN A 154 7.18 9.55 0.56
C GLN A 154 7.34 8.17 1.23
N ILE A 155 7.66 7.13 0.47
CA ILE A 155 7.92 5.78 1.00
C ILE A 155 9.08 5.82 2.00
N ILE A 156 10.20 6.42 1.63
CA ILE A 156 11.38 6.54 2.47
C ILE A 156 11.09 7.35 3.73
N LYS A 157 10.32 8.43 3.60
CA LYS A 157 9.88 9.26 4.73
C LYS A 157 9.06 8.43 5.73
N ASP A 158 8.05 7.71 5.24
CA ASP A 158 7.19 6.89 6.10
C ASP A 158 8.00 5.79 6.83
N LEU A 159 8.86 5.07 6.10
CA LEU A 159 9.67 4.00 6.67
C LEU A 159 10.72 4.49 7.68
N LYS A 160 11.35 5.66 7.44
CA LYS A 160 12.28 6.26 8.38
C LYS A 160 11.57 6.72 9.65
N ASN A 161 10.42 7.35 9.52
CA ASN A 161 9.63 7.78 10.68
C ASN A 161 9.15 6.55 11.48
N ALA A 162 8.67 5.51 10.80
CA ALA A 162 8.31 4.26 11.45
C ALA A 162 9.48 3.67 12.28
N ALA A 163 10.66 3.59 11.68
CA ALA A 163 11.85 3.05 12.35
C ALA A 163 12.33 3.91 13.52
N SER A 164 11.98 5.20 13.59
CA SER A 164 12.33 6.06 14.71
C SER A 164 11.36 5.97 15.89
N LEU A 165 10.16 5.43 15.66
CA LEU A 165 9.09 5.29 16.66
C LEU A 165 9.09 3.91 17.31
N MET A 166 9.52 2.88 16.60
CA MET A 166 9.63 1.49 17.04
C MET A 166 11.06 1.14 17.51
#